data_82f04292b0ea96da5e7a35f9e8be1169
#
_entry.id   82f04292b0ea96da5e7a35f9e8be1169
#
_cell.length_a   1.000
_cell.length_b   1.000
_cell.length_c   1.000
_cell.angle_alpha   90.00
_cell.angle_beta   90.00
_cell.angle_gamma   90.00
#
_symmetry.space_group_name_H-M   'P 1'
#
loop_
_entity.id
_entity.type
_entity.pdbx_description
1 polymer ?
#
loop_
_entity_poly.entity_id
_entity_poly.type
_entity_poly.pdbx_seq_one_letter_code
_entity_poly.pdbx_strand_id
1 'polypeptide(L)'
;LRNIDIKKIFELIEKYNVTHFGGAPIVLNMITGAPENDRKKLKQKVYVLTAGAPPPSIIFKKMKNLGFEVMHVYGLTETYGHVTQCAWNESWEDLEEEKQNEIKARQGVRYPNTEGATIMDPETMKEVPRDGKTIGEIMIRGNIVMKGYFKDKDATDKAMKGGWFHTGDLAVMHPDGYVKIQD
;
A
#
# COMPACT_ATOMS: atom_id res chain seq x y z
N LEU A 1 -5.68 -1.50 19.61
CA LEU A 1 -6.89 -2.17 20.13
C LEU A 1 -6.76 -3.69 19.92
N ARG A 2 -7.14 -4.49 20.94
CA ARG A 2 -7.17 -5.97 20.78
C ARG A 2 -8.34 -6.40 19.90
N ASN A 3 -9.47 -5.71 20.00
CA ASN A 3 -10.63 -5.89 19.14
C ASN A 3 -10.89 -4.60 18.38
N ILE A 4 -11.34 -4.71 17.14
CA ILE A 4 -11.71 -3.56 16.30
C ILE A 4 -13.09 -3.09 16.77
N ASP A 5 -13.13 -1.88 17.32
CA ASP A 5 -14.34 -1.20 17.78
C ASP A 5 -14.31 0.23 17.20
N ILE A 6 -15.22 0.51 16.29
CA ILE A 6 -15.19 1.77 15.53
C ILE A 6 -15.49 2.97 16.41
N LYS A 7 -16.48 2.87 17.29
CA LYS A 7 -16.79 3.92 18.26
C LYS A 7 -15.57 4.25 19.10
N LYS A 8 -14.86 3.20 19.57
CA LYS A 8 -13.64 3.34 20.34
C LYS A 8 -12.50 3.97 19.56
N ILE A 9 -12.38 3.68 18.25
CA ILE A 9 -11.38 4.31 17.38
C ILE A 9 -11.61 5.83 17.36
N PHE A 10 -12.82 6.30 17.09
CA PHE A 10 -13.13 7.73 17.09
C PHE A 10 -12.92 8.38 18.45
N GLU A 11 -13.33 7.74 19.54
CA GLU A 11 -13.11 8.21 20.91
C GLU A 11 -11.61 8.38 21.23
N LEU A 12 -10.77 7.42 20.82
CA LEU A 12 -9.32 7.47 21.06
C LEU A 12 -8.64 8.53 20.19
N ILE A 13 -9.06 8.69 18.93
CA ILE A 13 -8.57 9.75 18.06
C ILE A 13 -8.81 11.13 18.72
N GLU A 14 -10.03 11.36 19.20
CA GLU A 14 -10.37 12.62 19.87
C GLU A 14 -9.63 12.80 21.19
N LYS A 15 -9.64 11.77 22.04
CA LYS A 15 -9.05 11.82 23.40
C LYS A 15 -7.55 12.10 23.39
N TYR A 16 -6.83 11.49 22.42
CA TYR A 16 -5.38 11.55 22.38
C TYR A 16 -4.85 12.42 21.23
N ASN A 17 -5.70 13.14 20.51
CA ASN A 17 -5.35 13.96 19.35
C ASN A 17 -4.52 13.15 18.33
N VAL A 18 -4.96 11.91 18.04
CA VAL A 18 -4.25 11.02 17.11
C VAL A 18 -4.23 11.64 15.72
N THR A 19 -3.06 11.78 15.15
CA THR A 19 -2.85 12.34 13.81
C THR A 19 -2.54 11.27 12.76
N HIS A 20 -2.00 10.11 13.19
CA HIS A 20 -1.60 9.01 12.31
C HIS A 20 -1.93 7.67 12.93
N PHE A 21 -2.40 6.71 12.15
CA PHE A 21 -2.48 5.31 12.53
C PHE A 21 -2.36 4.38 11.32
N GLY A 22 -2.07 3.10 11.58
CA GLY A 22 -2.07 2.04 10.56
C GLY A 22 -3.31 1.16 10.72
N GLY A 23 -3.92 0.77 9.60
CA GLY A 23 -5.06 -0.12 9.58
C GLY A 23 -5.13 -0.96 8.31
N ALA A 24 -5.41 -2.26 8.45
CA ALA A 24 -5.68 -3.12 7.30
C ALA A 24 -6.95 -2.66 6.55
N PRO A 25 -7.12 -3.00 5.26
CA PRO A 25 -8.29 -2.61 4.46
C PRO A 25 -9.63 -2.94 5.12
N ILE A 26 -9.71 -4.06 5.84
CA ILE A 26 -10.92 -4.44 6.58
C ILE A 26 -11.30 -3.40 7.64
N VAL A 27 -10.34 -2.76 8.29
CA VAL A 27 -10.58 -1.70 9.29
C VAL A 27 -11.17 -0.47 8.60
N LEU A 28 -10.65 -0.08 7.43
CA LEU A 28 -11.18 1.02 6.64
C LEU A 28 -12.62 0.75 6.20
N ASN A 29 -12.89 -0.48 5.75
CA ASN A 29 -14.26 -0.91 5.42
C ASN A 29 -15.20 -0.80 6.62
N MET A 30 -14.77 -1.22 7.81
CA MET A 30 -15.55 -1.11 9.03
C MET A 30 -15.80 0.35 9.43
N ILE A 31 -14.78 1.21 9.33
CA ILE A 31 -14.92 2.66 9.60
C ILE A 31 -15.95 3.29 8.64
N THR A 32 -15.83 2.99 7.34
CA THR A 32 -16.72 3.57 6.32
C THR A 32 -18.14 2.97 6.33
N GLY A 33 -18.29 1.75 6.86
CA GLY A 33 -19.58 1.05 7.01
C GLY A 33 -20.27 1.26 8.36
N ALA A 34 -19.60 1.88 9.34
CA ALA A 34 -20.17 2.05 10.68
C ALA A 34 -21.42 2.95 10.67
N PRO A 35 -22.38 2.75 11.58
CA PRO A 35 -23.50 3.65 11.80
C PRO A 35 -23.05 5.09 12.10
N GLU A 36 -23.82 6.08 11.69
CA GLU A 36 -23.47 7.49 11.92
C GLU A 36 -23.27 7.82 13.41
N ASN A 37 -24.07 7.22 14.29
CA ASN A 37 -23.97 7.39 15.73
C ASN A 37 -22.66 6.89 16.34
N ASP A 38 -21.96 5.99 15.65
CA ASP A 38 -20.65 5.46 16.09
C ASP A 38 -19.48 6.28 15.52
N ARG A 39 -19.77 7.23 14.62
CA ARG A 39 -18.79 8.11 14.02
C ARG A 39 -18.81 9.47 14.70
N LYS A 40 -17.64 10.07 14.83
CA LYS A 40 -17.51 11.46 15.26
C LYS A 40 -16.85 12.26 14.15
N LYS A 41 -17.29 13.53 14.01
CA LYS A 41 -16.60 14.47 13.13
C LYS A 41 -15.20 14.71 13.68
N LEU A 42 -14.20 14.44 12.86
CA LEU A 42 -12.81 14.69 13.22
C LEU A 42 -12.53 16.20 13.29
N LYS A 43 -11.79 16.63 14.29
CA LYS A 43 -11.39 18.04 14.49
C LYS A 43 -10.14 18.40 13.68
N GLN A 44 -9.36 17.38 13.31
CA GLN A 44 -8.16 17.50 12.47
C GLN A 44 -8.15 16.41 11.40
N LYS A 45 -7.34 16.60 10.37
CA LYS A 45 -7.04 15.55 9.40
C LYS A 45 -6.28 14.41 10.07
N VAL A 46 -6.68 13.17 9.83
CA VAL A 46 -6.03 11.97 10.35
C VAL A 46 -5.49 11.15 9.19
N TYR A 47 -4.18 10.89 9.21
CA TYR A 47 -3.50 10.11 8.19
C TYR A 47 -3.54 8.62 8.51
N VAL A 48 -3.90 7.81 7.53
CA VAL A 48 -4.05 6.36 7.69
C VAL A 48 -3.14 5.64 6.70
N LEU A 49 -2.20 4.85 7.21
CA LEU A 49 -1.44 3.90 6.41
C LEU A 49 -2.24 2.61 6.26
N THR A 50 -2.42 2.15 5.03
CA THR A 50 -3.05 0.86 4.74
C THR A 50 -2.16 0.02 3.84
N ALA A 51 -2.07 -1.27 4.13
CA ALA A 51 -1.30 -2.28 3.39
C ALA A 51 -2.05 -3.61 3.34
N GLY A 52 -1.58 -4.52 2.52
CA GLY A 52 -2.23 -5.79 2.22
C GLY A 52 -3.03 -5.70 0.93
N ALA A 53 -4.16 -6.40 0.84
CA ALA A 53 -5.01 -6.34 -0.34
C ALA A 53 -5.42 -4.89 -0.67
N PRO A 54 -5.39 -4.46 -1.95
CA PRO A 54 -5.73 -3.09 -2.32
C PRO A 54 -7.19 -2.78 -1.96
N PRO A 55 -7.45 -1.68 -1.20
CA PRO A 55 -8.83 -1.27 -0.95
C PRO A 55 -9.50 -0.84 -2.27
N PRO A 56 -10.80 -1.13 -2.46
CA PRO A 56 -11.55 -0.54 -3.56
C PRO A 56 -11.45 0.98 -3.56
N SER A 57 -11.36 1.61 -4.74
CA SER A 57 -11.20 3.07 -4.89
C SER A 57 -12.28 3.88 -4.12
N ILE A 58 -13.50 3.36 -4.05
CA ILE A 58 -14.60 3.99 -3.30
C ILE A 58 -14.32 4.15 -1.80
N ILE A 59 -13.48 3.31 -1.22
CA ILE A 59 -13.12 3.41 0.21
C ILE A 59 -12.28 4.65 0.47
N PHE A 60 -11.37 5.01 -0.44
CA PHE A 60 -10.59 6.25 -0.32
C PHE A 60 -11.50 7.48 -0.28
N LYS A 61 -12.51 7.54 -1.17
CA LYS A 61 -13.53 8.59 -1.18
C LYS A 61 -14.30 8.66 0.16
N LYS A 62 -14.81 7.51 0.63
CA LYS A 62 -15.56 7.44 1.89
C LYS A 62 -14.71 7.87 3.09
N MET A 63 -13.44 7.43 3.15
CA MET A 63 -12.51 7.81 4.21
C MET A 63 -12.22 9.32 4.19
N LYS A 64 -11.97 9.89 3.01
CA LYS A 64 -11.79 11.35 2.82
C LYS A 64 -12.97 12.15 3.36
N ASN A 65 -14.20 11.72 3.05
CA ASN A 65 -15.43 12.37 3.53
C ASN A 65 -15.58 12.34 5.07
N LEU A 66 -14.95 11.36 5.74
CA LEU A 66 -14.90 11.25 7.19
C LEU A 66 -13.72 12.02 7.82
N GLY A 67 -12.86 12.67 7.01
CA GLY A 67 -11.71 13.45 7.49
C GLY A 67 -10.39 12.66 7.56
N PHE A 68 -10.36 11.46 7.00
CA PHE A 68 -9.15 10.65 6.91
C PHE A 68 -8.43 10.84 5.58
N GLU A 69 -7.11 10.92 5.61
CA GLU A 69 -6.26 10.86 4.42
C GLU A 69 -5.56 9.50 4.40
N VAL A 70 -5.90 8.67 3.41
CA VAL A 70 -5.38 7.29 3.33
C VAL A 70 -4.21 7.24 2.37
N MET A 71 -3.08 6.70 2.85
CA MET A 71 -1.91 6.37 2.05
C MET A 71 -1.82 4.86 1.89
N HIS A 72 -1.85 4.38 0.66
CA HIS A 72 -1.65 2.98 0.33
C HIS A 72 -0.15 2.70 0.24
N VAL A 73 0.29 1.63 0.91
CA VAL A 73 1.67 1.16 0.89
C VAL A 73 1.70 -0.34 0.60
N TYR A 74 2.80 -0.80 0.06
CA TYR A 74 3.04 -2.22 -0.19
C TYR A 74 4.37 -2.66 0.43
N GLY A 75 4.37 -3.84 0.98
CA GLY A 75 5.52 -4.53 1.53
C GLY A 75 5.12 -5.88 2.12
N LEU A 76 6.10 -6.67 2.47
CA LEU A 76 5.98 -8.03 2.95
C LEU A 76 6.74 -8.18 4.26
N THR A 77 6.53 -9.29 4.97
CA THR A 77 7.34 -9.68 6.13
C THR A 77 8.81 -9.80 5.74
N GLU A 78 9.06 -10.31 4.55
CA GLU A 78 10.38 -10.50 3.93
C GLU A 78 11.11 -9.19 3.62
N THR A 79 10.41 -8.06 3.61
CA THR A 79 10.99 -6.73 3.37
C THR A 79 11.02 -5.83 4.60
N TYR A 80 10.74 -6.38 5.80
CA TYR A 80 10.74 -5.66 7.07
C TYR A 80 9.88 -4.40 7.09
N GLY A 81 8.81 -4.37 6.33
CA GLY A 81 7.89 -3.24 6.21
C GLY A 81 7.58 -2.88 4.76
N HIS A 82 7.10 -1.66 4.56
CA HIS A 82 6.71 -1.23 3.22
C HIS A 82 7.91 -0.81 2.38
N VAL A 83 7.84 -1.14 1.10
CA VAL A 83 8.86 -0.86 0.08
C VAL A 83 8.39 0.13 -0.97
N THR A 84 7.08 0.28 -1.14
CA THR A 84 6.47 1.32 -1.97
C THR A 84 5.38 2.06 -1.21
N GLN A 85 5.13 3.28 -1.63
CA GLN A 85 4.03 4.11 -1.13
C GLN A 85 3.37 4.87 -2.28
N CYS A 86 2.06 5.02 -2.21
CA CYS A 86 1.33 5.87 -3.12
C CYS A 86 1.50 7.34 -2.72
N ALA A 87 2.71 7.89 -2.96
CA ALA A 87 3.00 9.29 -2.73
C ALA A 87 2.09 10.15 -3.60
N TRP A 88 1.47 11.18 -3.01
CA TRP A 88 0.58 12.06 -3.76
C TRP A 88 1.39 13.11 -4.53
N ASN A 89 0.99 13.36 -5.78
CA ASN A 89 1.54 14.44 -6.58
C ASN A 89 0.51 15.57 -6.65
N GLU A 90 0.91 16.79 -6.33
CA GLU A 90 0.03 17.96 -6.33
C GLU A 90 -0.64 18.20 -7.68
N SER A 91 0.00 17.85 -8.80
CA SER A 91 -0.60 17.96 -10.14
C SER A 91 -1.85 17.09 -10.35
N TRP A 92 -2.13 16.16 -9.45
CA TRP A 92 -3.33 15.32 -9.51
C TRP A 92 -4.53 15.91 -8.78
N GLU A 93 -4.36 17.04 -8.09
CA GLU A 93 -5.46 17.72 -7.40
C GLU A 93 -6.52 18.26 -8.37
N ASP A 94 -6.10 18.59 -9.59
CA ASP A 94 -6.99 19.08 -10.65
C ASP A 94 -7.73 17.96 -11.42
N LEU A 95 -7.39 16.70 -11.14
CA LEU A 95 -8.06 15.55 -11.77
C LEU A 95 -9.46 15.34 -11.17
N GLU A 96 -10.34 14.75 -11.98
CA GLU A 96 -11.65 14.26 -11.50
C GLU A 96 -11.46 13.32 -10.30
N GLU A 97 -12.36 13.42 -9.31
CA GLU A 97 -12.28 12.67 -8.04
C GLU A 97 -12.16 11.16 -8.23
N GLU A 98 -12.85 10.62 -9.23
CA GLU A 98 -12.76 9.19 -9.56
C GLU A 98 -11.35 8.79 -9.96
N LYS A 99 -10.69 9.62 -10.79
CA LYS A 99 -9.31 9.41 -11.22
C LYS A 99 -8.31 9.53 -10.07
N GLN A 100 -8.52 10.51 -9.19
CA GLN A 100 -7.73 10.63 -7.95
C GLN A 100 -7.81 9.35 -7.11
N ASN A 101 -9.02 8.80 -6.93
CA ASN A 101 -9.24 7.59 -6.14
C ASN A 101 -8.63 6.34 -6.80
N GLU A 102 -8.65 6.24 -8.14
CA GLU A 102 -7.96 5.18 -8.87
C GLU A 102 -6.44 5.24 -8.65
N ILE A 103 -5.85 6.44 -8.67
CA ILE A 103 -4.42 6.63 -8.40
C ILE A 103 -4.09 6.24 -6.97
N LYS A 104 -4.88 6.69 -6.00
CA LYS A 104 -4.70 6.35 -4.57
C LYS A 104 -4.78 4.85 -4.28
N ALA A 105 -5.47 4.09 -5.12
CA ALA A 105 -5.53 2.63 -5.00
C ALA A 105 -4.27 1.90 -5.48
N ARG A 106 -3.34 2.58 -6.16
CA ARG A 106 -2.05 2.00 -6.58
C ARG A 106 -1.12 1.81 -5.38
N GLN A 107 -0.14 0.91 -5.50
CA GLN A 107 0.89 0.69 -4.49
C GLN A 107 1.99 1.76 -4.53
N GLY A 108 2.02 2.55 -5.60
CA GLY A 108 2.84 3.74 -5.71
C GLY A 108 4.27 3.51 -6.14
N VAL A 109 5.17 4.33 -5.61
CA VAL A 109 6.57 4.38 -6.00
C VAL A 109 7.48 3.83 -4.90
N ARG A 110 8.69 3.44 -5.26
CA ARG A 110 9.72 2.96 -4.37
C ARG A 110 9.99 3.91 -3.20
N TYR A 111 10.08 3.35 -2.01
CA TYR A 111 10.43 4.09 -0.81
C TYR A 111 11.93 4.45 -0.80
N PRO A 112 12.35 5.60 -0.24
CA PRO A 112 13.75 6.06 -0.30
C PRO A 112 14.80 5.09 0.27
N ASN A 113 14.43 4.28 1.27
CA ASN A 113 15.34 3.30 1.89
C ASN A 113 15.42 1.97 1.13
N THR A 114 14.67 1.79 0.05
CA THR A 114 14.68 0.60 -0.79
C THR A 114 15.63 0.85 -1.96
N GLU A 115 16.64 0.00 -2.15
CA GLU A 115 17.63 0.14 -3.23
C GLU A 115 16.97 -0.02 -4.61
N GLY A 116 16.12 -1.04 -4.77
CA GLY A 116 15.37 -1.30 -5.99
C GLY A 116 13.99 -1.90 -5.70
N ALA A 117 12.97 -1.40 -6.41
CA ALA A 117 11.66 -2.03 -6.51
C ALA A 117 11.16 -1.77 -7.94
N THR A 118 10.97 -2.83 -8.71
CA THR A 118 10.59 -2.75 -10.13
C THR A 118 9.75 -3.96 -10.51
N ILE A 119 9.19 -3.91 -11.72
CA ILE A 119 8.42 -5.02 -12.26
C ILE A 119 9.26 -5.69 -13.34
N MET A 120 9.48 -6.99 -13.18
CA MET A 120 10.28 -7.78 -14.12
C MET A 120 9.53 -9.02 -14.61
N ASP A 121 9.90 -9.47 -15.77
CA ASP A 121 9.62 -10.82 -16.24
C ASP A 121 10.49 -11.80 -15.42
N PRO A 122 9.91 -12.73 -14.66
CA PRO A 122 10.65 -13.60 -13.73
C PRO A 122 11.54 -14.64 -14.43
N GLU A 123 11.35 -14.89 -15.72
CA GLU A 123 12.16 -15.83 -16.49
C GLU A 123 13.39 -15.16 -17.08
N THR A 124 13.17 -13.99 -17.71
CA THR A 124 14.24 -13.26 -18.41
C THR A 124 14.98 -12.27 -17.54
N MET A 125 14.45 -11.94 -16.36
CA MET A 125 14.99 -10.93 -15.42
C MET A 125 15.13 -9.55 -16.05
N LYS A 126 14.27 -9.23 -17.03
CA LYS A 126 14.21 -7.91 -17.67
C LYS A 126 13.02 -7.11 -17.16
N GLU A 127 13.22 -5.81 -16.97
CA GLU A 127 12.12 -4.92 -16.63
C GLU A 127 11.04 -4.93 -17.72
N VAL A 128 9.78 -4.96 -17.32
CA VAL A 128 8.65 -4.83 -18.23
C VAL A 128 8.47 -3.36 -18.66
N PRO A 129 7.85 -3.10 -19.82
CA PRO A 129 7.51 -1.73 -20.22
C PRO A 129 6.65 -1.00 -19.19
N ARG A 130 6.87 0.30 -19.05
CA ARG A 130 6.07 1.19 -18.18
C ARG A 130 4.80 1.66 -18.90
N ASP A 131 3.97 0.72 -19.30
CA ASP A 131 2.76 0.96 -20.10
C ASP A 131 1.44 0.82 -19.32
N GLY A 132 1.54 0.40 -18.05
CA GLY A 132 0.39 0.13 -17.19
C GLY A 132 -0.42 -1.09 -17.61
N LYS A 133 0.12 -1.96 -18.45
CA LYS A 133 -0.58 -3.13 -19.04
C LYS A 133 0.25 -4.40 -18.98
N THR A 134 1.54 -4.33 -19.31
CA THR A 134 2.41 -5.48 -19.32
C THR A 134 2.63 -5.97 -17.89
N ILE A 135 2.20 -7.20 -17.63
CA ILE A 135 2.29 -7.83 -16.31
C ILE A 135 3.67 -8.44 -16.12
N GLY A 136 4.24 -8.25 -14.94
CA GLY A 136 5.42 -8.92 -14.46
C GLY A 136 5.34 -9.13 -12.96
N GLU A 137 6.41 -9.64 -12.37
CA GLU A 137 6.53 -9.84 -10.92
C GLU A 137 7.18 -8.63 -10.26
N ILE A 138 6.69 -8.23 -9.08
CA ILE A 138 7.37 -7.22 -8.27
C ILE A 138 8.66 -7.81 -7.74
N MET A 139 9.78 -7.18 -8.06
CA MET A 139 11.09 -7.58 -7.58
C MET A 139 11.73 -6.49 -6.75
N ILE A 140 12.30 -6.89 -5.62
CA ILE A 140 12.80 -5.96 -4.60
C ILE A 140 14.27 -6.26 -4.31
N ARG A 141 15.06 -5.20 -4.11
CA ARG A 141 16.45 -5.29 -3.70
C ARG A 141 16.79 -4.21 -2.68
N GLY A 142 17.62 -4.56 -1.71
CA GLY A 142 18.13 -3.62 -0.71
C GLY A 142 18.30 -4.23 0.67
N ASN A 143 18.83 -3.43 1.58
CA ASN A 143 19.14 -3.85 2.97
C ASN A 143 17.92 -4.21 3.81
N ILE A 144 16.73 -3.85 3.35
CA ILE A 144 15.45 -4.16 4.02
C ILE A 144 14.95 -5.56 3.70
N VAL A 145 15.50 -6.21 2.67
CA VAL A 145 15.14 -7.57 2.29
C VAL A 145 15.75 -8.55 3.29
N MET A 146 14.98 -9.55 3.70
CA MET A 146 15.43 -10.62 4.59
C MET A 146 16.68 -11.32 4.08
N LYS A 147 17.46 -11.94 4.99
CA LYS A 147 18.58 -12.79 4.61
C LYS A 147 18.15 -14.13 4.00
N GLY A 148 16.96 -14.58 4.33
CA GLY A 148 16.39 -15.84 3.84
C GLY A 148 15.39 -16.45 4.81
N TYR A 149 14.75 -17.52 4.39
CA TYR A 149 13.85 -18.31 5.20
C TYR A 149 14.62 -19.18 6.20
N PHE A 150 14.12 -19.25 7.43
CA PHE A 150 14.82 -19.96 8.51
C PHE A 150 14.92 -21.47 8.23
N LYS A 151 16.15 -21.97 8.15
CA LYS A 151 16.49 -23.37 7.86
C LYS A 151 15.91 -23.93 6.54
N ASP A 152 15.60 -23.04 5.58
CA ASP A 152 15.09 -23.43 4.27
C ASP A 152 15.93 -22.73 3.18
N LYS A 153 17.03 -23.38 2.84
CA LYS A 153 17.97 -22.88 1.84
C LYS A 153 17.37 -22.89 0.44
N ASP A 154 16.61 -23.92 0.10
CA ASP A 154 16.07 -24.09 -1.24
C ASP A 154 15.00 -23.01 -1.53
N ALA A 155 14.10 -22.74 -0.57
CA ALA A 155 13.15 -21.64 -0.69
C ALA A 155 13.86 -20.28 -0.74
N THR A 156 14.95 -20.11 0.03
CA THR A 156 15.74 -18.88 0.01
C THR A 156 16.41 -18.66 -1.34
N ASP A 157 17.09 -19.67 -1.87
CA ASP A 157 17.78 -19.57 -3.16
C ASP A 157 16.82 -19.29 -4.30
N LYS A 158 15.62 -19.89 -4.25
CA LYS A 158 14.55 -19.62 -5.22
C LYS A 158 14.05 -18.18 -5.11
N ALA A 159 13.80 -17.70 -3.89
CA ALA A 159 13.26 -16.36 -3.65
C ALA A 159 14.29 -15.25 -3.96
N MET A 160 15.59 -15.55 -3.94
CA MET A 160 16.68 -14.57 -4.18
C MET A 160 17.36 -14.75 -5.54
N LYS A 161 16.71 -15.43 -6.47
CA LYS A 161 17.26 -15.68 -7.80
C LYS A 161 17.62 -14.39 -8.52
N GLY A 162 18.78 -14.37 -9.19
CA GLY A 162 19.23 -13.21 -9.97
C GLY A 162 19.60 -11.97 -9.15
N GLY A 163 19.74 -12.10 -7.81
CA GLY A 163 20.10 -10.99 -6.92
C GLY A 163 18.94 -10.06 -6.58
N TRP A 164 17.70 -10.49 -6.84
CA TRP A 164 16.47 -9.82 -6.49
C TRP A 164 15.60 -10.73 -5.63
N PHE A 165 14.86 -10.15 -4.71
CA PHE A 165 13.82 -10.85 -3.99
C PHE A 165 12.57 -10.95 -4.87
N HIS A 166 12.16 -12.18 -5.19
CA HIS A 166 10.96 -12.52 -5.90
C HIS A 166 9.78 -12.54 -4.94
N THR A 167 8.84 -11.61 -5.09
CA THR A 167 7.72 -11.48 -4.15
C THR A 167 6.60 -12.49 -4.41
N GLY A 168 6.50 -12.99 -5.64
CA GLY A 168 5.37 -13.78 -6.10
C GLY A 168 4.15 -12.93 -6.50
N ASP A 169 4.16 -11.62 -6.24
CA ASP A 169 3.04 -10.72 -6.54
C ASP A 169 3.16 -10.18 -7.97
N LEU A 170 2.09 -10.30 -8.75
CA LEU A 170 2.03 -9.78 -10.10
C LEU A 170 1.59 -8.32 -10.12
N ALA A 171 2.19 -7.53 -10.99
CA ALA A 171 1.91 -6.11 -11.09
C ALA A 171 2.20 -5.55 -12.48
N VAL A 172 1.78 -4.30 -12.69
CA VAL A 172 2.14 -3.48 -13.84
C VAL A 172 2.85 -2.21 -13.37
N MET A 173 3.74 -1.68 -14.21
CA MET A 173 4.38 -0.39 -14.01
C MET A 173 3.71 0.67 -14.90
N HIS A 174 3.18 1.72 -14.30
CA HIS A 174 2.61 2.84 -15.05
C HIS A 174 3.71 3.76 -15.63
N PRO A 175 3.40 4.58 -16.66
CA PRO A 175 4.38 5.53 -17.23
C PRO A 175 4.96 6.51 -16.22
N ASP A 176 4.20 6.87 -15.19
CA ASP A 176 4.61 7.74 -14.08
C ASP A 176 5.47 7.03 -13.02
N GLY A 177 5.79 5.74 -13.22
CA GLY A 177 6.60 4.93 -12.30
C GLY A 177 5.81 4.33 -11.14
N TYR A 178 4.49 4.49 -11.10
CA TYR A 178 3.65 3.92 -10.05
C TYR A 178 3.31 2.47 -10.34
N VAL A 179 3.54 1.64 -9.36
CA VAL A 179 3.20 0.21 -9.39
C VAL A 179 1.72 0.03 -9.08
N LYS A 180 1.06 -0.89 -9.79
CA LYS A 180 -0.27 -1.39 -9.48
C LYS A 180 -0.28 -2.90 -9.50
N ILE A 181 -0.62 -3.52 -8.36
CA ILE A 181 -0.79 -4.98 -8.24
C ILE A 181 -1.98 -5.42 -9.10
N GLN A 182 -1.81 -6.58 -9.73
CA GLN A 182 -2.81 -7.28 -10.53
C GLN A 182 -3.00 -8.66 -9.88
N ASP A 183 -4.10 -8.84 -9.19
CA ASP A 183 -4.50 -10.16 -8.66
C ASP A 183 -5.28 -10.96 -9.70
#